data_c3f1e923e61491f8f57d7031093e04ea
#
_entry.id   c3f1e923e61491f8f57d7031093e04ea
#
_cell.length_a   1.000
_cell.length_b   1.000
_cell.length_c   1.000
_cell.angle_alpha   90.00
_cell.angle_beta   90.00
_cell.angle_gamma   90.00
#
_symmetry.space_group_name_H-M   'P 1'
#
loop_
_entity.id
_entity.type
_entity.pdbx_description
1 polymer ?
#
loop_
_entity_poly.entity_id
_entity_poly.type
_entity_poly.pdbx_seq_one_letter_code
_entity_poly.pdbx_strand_id
1 'polypeptide(L)'
;DILGVPIPEISPCVGFDQCNYHHCFDVWGHTARAVAAVPPKRELRWTMLFHDLGKPLCRTFDEQGVGHFYGHTAISAQMAEDIMARLHFEKALRDRIRAQLECFDDMFPPERAAIHREMAKRGREVTADLLLTKRADNAAKAPDGLARAQALWHEAQKIYDELIAEGACCSIHELKISGEDLAALGYRGREIGAVLARLLDEVAAEKLPNKPEALQARAVRLWRSGYARHTMKENETH
;
A
#
# COMPACT_ATOMS: atom_id res chain seq x y z
N ASP A 1 28.95 11.58 10.72
CA ASP A 1 27.71 10.97 10.17
C ASP A 1 28.08 10.02 9.01
N ILE A 2 28.04 8.71 9.29
CA ILE A 2 28.44 7.68 8.30
C ILE A 2 27.42 7.60 7.13
N LEU A 3 26.15 7.86 7.38
CA LEU A 3 25.09 7.79 6.36
C LEU A 3 25.04 9.03 5.47
N GLY A 4 25.40 10.19 5.98
CA GLY A 4 25.40 11.43 5.20
C GLY A 4 26.37 11.48 4.03
N VAL A 5 27.34 10.56 3.96
CA VAL A 5 28.25 10.45 2.82
C VAL A 5 27.60 9.70 1.63
N PRO A 6 27.07 8.48 1.80
CA PRO A 6 26.42 7.77 0.70
C PRO A 6 25.00 8.27 0.41
N ILE A 7 24.31 8.89 1.39
CA ILE A 7 22.91 9.36 1.28
C ILE A 7 22.83 10.78 1.84
N PRO A 8 23.37 11.80 1.15
CA PRO A 8 23.33 13.19 1.62
C PRO A 8 21.90 13.74 1.75
N GLU A 9 20.93 13.12 1.10
CA GLU A 9 19.51 13.46 1.16
C GLU A 9 18.90 13.32 2.58
N ILE A 10 19.58 12.63 3.50
CA ILE A 10 19.18 12.54 4.90
C ILE A 10 19.48 13.84 5.66
N SER A 11 20.50 14.60 5.24
CA SER A 11 20.98 15.78 5.99
C SER A 11 19.88 16.82 6.27
N PRO A 12 18.98 17.16 5.33
CA PRO A 12 17.86 18.07 5.59
C PRO A 12 16.86 17.57 6.65
N CYS A 13 16.82 16.26 6.93
CA CYS A 13 15.92 15.67 7.92
C CYS A 13 16.44 15.84 9.36
N VAL A 14 17.75 16.05 9.53
CA VAL A 14 18.38 16.18 10.84
C VAL A 14 18.05 17.57 11.42
N GLY A 15 17.44 17.59 12.61
CA GLY A 15 16.99 18.83 13.26
C GLY A 15 15.75 19.46 12.59
N PHE A 16 15.13 18.79 11.62
CA PHE A 16 13.93 19.30 10.97
C PHE A 16 12.70 19.07 11.85
N ASP A 17 12.28 20.11 12.56
CA ASP A 17 11.08 20.11 13.38
C ASP A 17 9.82 19.95 12.50
N GLN A 18 8.98 19.01 12.84
CA GLN A 18 7.75 18.72 12.11
C GLN A 18 6.62 19.70 12.44
N CYS A 19 6.76 20.50 13.52
CA CYS A 19 5.75 21.46 13.99
C CYS A 19 4.34 20.86 14.06
N ASN A 20 4.25 19.61 14.51
CA ASN A 20 3.00 18.85 14.56
C ASN A 20 2.94 18.07 15.87
N TYR A 21 1.81 18.17 16.58
CA TYR A 21 1.61 17.56 17.91
C TYR A 21 1.64 16.01 17.89
N HIS A 22 1.54 15.39 16.72
CA HIS A 22 1.68 13.94 16.57
C HIS A 22 3.15 13.49 16.62
N HIS A 23 4.12 14.40 16.47
CA HIS A 23 5.52 14.08 16.39
C HIS A 23 6.30 14.81 17.50
N CYS A 24 6.95 14.05 18.38
CA CYS A 24 7.82 14.57 19.43
C CYS A 24 9.31 14.55 19.05
N PHE A 25 9.64 14.14 17.84
CA PHE A 25 10.98 14.06 17.30
C PHE A 25 11.08 14.84 15.99
N ASP A 26 12.30 15.30 15.65
CA ASP A 26 12.61 15.74 14.30
C ASP A 26 12.44 14.56 13.30
N VAL A 27 12.44 14.86 12.01
CA VAL A 27 12.22 13.83 10.97
C VAL A 27 13.25 12.70 11.08
N TRP A 28 14.54 13.03 11.33
CA TRP A 28 15.59 12.03 11.47
C TRP A 28 15.41 11.16 12.72
N GLY A 29 15.14 11.77 13.86
CA GLY A 29 14.92 11.06 15.12
C GLY A 29 13.73 10.12 15.07
N HIS A 30 12.64 10.53 14.37
CA HIS A 30 11.50 9.69 14.07
C HIS A 30 11.91 8.52 13.16
N THR A 31 12.56 8.82 12.03
CA THR A 31 13.02 7.82 11.05
C THR A 31 13.91 6.76 11.69
N ALA A 32 14.90 7.17 12.49
CA ALA A 32 15.80 6.22 13.16
C ALA A 32 15.07 5.25 14.09
N ARG A 33 14.07 5.74 14.84
CA ARG A 33 13.22 4.90 15.70
C ARG A 33 12.34 3.95 14.88
N ALA A 34 11.77 4.43 13.81
CA ALA A 34 10.93 3.62 12.92
C ALA A 34 11.74 2.49 12.25
N VAL A 35 12.97 2.78 11.80
CA VAL A 35 13.92 1.76 11.28
C VAL A 35 14.28 0.72 12.35
N ALA A 36 14.44 1.13 13.61
CA ALA A 36 14.73 0.22 14.71
C ALA A 36 13.54 -0.67 15.08
N ALA A 37 12.31 -0.18 14.88
CA ALA A 37 11.08 -0.86 15.26
C ALA A 37 10.61 -1.93 14.26
N VAL A 38 11.06 -1.89 13.00
CA VAL A 38 10.70 -2.95 12.02
C VAL A 38 11.57 -4.19 12.20
N PRO A 39 11.06 -5.38 11.81
CA PRO A 39 11.88 -6.58 11.72
C PRO A 39 13.15 -6.37 10.88
N PRO A 40 14.23 -7.16 11.14
CA PRO A 40 15.52 -6.98 10.46
C PRO A 40 15.51 -7.53 9.03
N LYS A 41 14.55 -7.07 8.21
CA LYS A 41 14.47 -7.33 6.78
C LYS A 41 14.95 -6.11 6.00
N ARG A 42 15.74 -6.32 4.94
CA ARG A 42 16.33 -5.25 4.14
C ARG A 42 15.26 -4.29 3.60
N GLU A 43 14.24 -4.83 2.97
CA GLU A 43 13.14 -4.08 2.37
C GLU A 43 12.41 -3.18 3.38
N LEU A 44 12.11 -3.68 4.56
CA LEU A 44 11.42 -2.92 5.61
C LEU A 44 12.28 -1.77 6.14
N ARG A 45 13.57 -2.06 6.43
CA ARG A 45 14.49 -1.05 6.95
C ARG A 45 14.78 0.06 5.95
N TRP A 46 14.93 -0.27 4.67
CA TRP A 46 15.10 0.72 3.62
C TRP A 46 13.81 1.53 3.38
N THR A 47 12.66 0.89 3.37
CA THR A 47 11.37 1.60 3.31
C THR A 47 11.26 2.61 4.44
N MET A 48 11.53 2.19 5.69
CA MET A 48 11.47 3.09 6.84
C MET A 48 12.55 4.18 6.80
N LEU A 49 13.72 3.92 6.25
CA LEU A 49 14.75 4.95 6.09
C LEU A 49 14.31 6.05 5.11
N PHE A 50 13.56 5.69 4.09
CA PHE A 50 13.19 6.59 2.99
C PHE A 50 11.81 7.24 3.15
N HIS A 51 10.91 6.70 3.99
CA HIS A 51 9.48 7.07 3.99
C HIS A 51 9.23 8.58 4.17
N ASP A 52 10.04 9.26 4.92
CA ASP A 52 9.88 10.66 5.30
C ASP A 52 10.91 11.62 4.68
N LEU A 53 11.78 11.15 3.77
CA LEU A 53 12.82 11.98 3.13
C LEU A 53 12.26 13.22 2.41
N GLY A 54 11.04 13.13 1.89
CA GLY A 54 10.37 14.22 1.18
C GLY A 54 9.81 15.32 2.08
N LYS A 55 9.65 15.09 3.39
CA LYS A 55 9.01 16.06 4.30
C LYS A 55 9.66 17.45 4.29
N PRO A 56 11.00 17.59 4.31
CA PRO A 56 11.63 18.90 4.26
C PRO A 56 11.33 19.72 3.00
N LEU A 57 10.93 19.04 1.90
CA LEU A 57 10.69 19.66 0.59
C LEU A 57 9.24 20.12 0.37
N CYS A 58 8.29 19.69 1.22
CA CYS A 58 6.87 19.96 1.00
C CYS A 58 6.12 20.47 2.24
N ARG A 59 6.85 20.90 3.28
CA ARG A 59 6.19 21.43 4.48
C ARG A 59 5.40 22.70 4.18
N THR A 60 4.14 22.70 4.60
CA THR A 60 3.26 23.86 4.66
C THR A 60 2.75 24.05 6.07
N PHE A 61 2.15 25.22 6.38
CA PHE A 61 1.56 25.50 7.68
C PHE A 61 0.09 25.89 7.49
N ASP A 62 -0.75 25.46 8.42
CA ASP A 62 -2.12 25.97 8.54
C ASP A 62 -2.16 27.30 9.33
N GLU A 63 -3.38 27.84 9.52
CA GLU A 63 -3.59 29.11 10.27
C GLU A 63 -3.21 29.01 11.74
N GLN A 64 -3.12 27.80 12.30
CA GLN A 64 -2.70 27.52 13.68
C GLN A 64 -1.18 27.29 13.80
N GLY A 65 -0.45 27.31 12.69
CA GLY A 65 0.99 27.08 12.66
C GLY A 65 1.36 25.58 12.73
N VAL A 66 0.42 24.68 12.50
CA VAL A 66 0.67 23.24 12.44
C VAL A 66 1.28 22.87 11.09
N GLY A 67 2.35 22.07 11.12
CA GLY A 67 3.05 21.61 9.93
C GLY A 67 2.30 20.47 9.21
N HIS A 68 2.15 20.59 7.90
CA HIS A 68 1.58 19.60 7.00
C HIS A 68 2.56 19.24 5.88
N PHE A 69 2.52 17.99 5.41
CA PHE A 69 3.49 17.42 4.47
C PHE A 69 2.80 16.73 3.28
N TYR A 70 1.86 17.44 2.65
CA TYR A 70 1.08 16.89 1.54
C TYR A 70 1.98 16.45 0.38
N GLY A 71 1.83 15.20 -0.07
CA GLY A 71 2.57 14.63 -1.19
C GLY A 71 4.01 14.19 -0.85
N HIS A 72 4.43 14.23 0.43
CA HIS A 72 5.79 13.81 0.80
C HIS A 72 6.10 12.37 0.42
N THR A 73 5.13 11.46 0.41
CA THR A 73 5.32 10.06 0.03
C THR A 73 5.76 9.91 -1.42
N ALA A 74 5.15 10.65 -2.35
CA ALA A 74 5.55 10.65 -3.76
C ALA A 74 6.97 11.21 -3.94
N ILE A 75 7.31 12.29 -3.22
CA ILE A 75 8.66 12.88 -3.21
C ILE A 75 9.66 11.87 -2.62
N SER A 76 9.33 11.25 -1.48
CA SER A 76 10.15 10.22 -0.84
C SER A 76 10.40 9.03 -1.74
N ALA A 77 9.37 8.55 -2.46
CA ALA A 77 9.49 7.43 -3.40
C ALA A 77 10.43 7.78 -4.58
N GLN A 78 10.35 8.99 -5.12
CA GLN A 78 11.26 9.43 -6.17
C GLN A 78 12.70 9.58 -5.66
N MET A 79 12.90 10.21 -4.50
CA MET A 79 14.22 10.32 -3.88
C MET A 79 14.82 8.94 -3.59
N ALA A 80 14.03 8.01 -3.06
CA ALA A 80 14.46 6.65 -2.81
C ALA A 80 14.88 5.93 -4.09
N GLU A 81 14.14 6.09 -5.19
CA GLU A 81 14.50 5.51 -6.49
C GLU A 81 15.85 6.03 -6.98
N ASP A 82 16.10 7.33 -6.90
CA ASP A 82 17.35 7.96 -7.33
C ASP A 82 18.54 7.50 -6.47
N ILE A 83 18.34 7.42 -5.13
CA ILE A 83 19.34 6.91 -4.20
C ILE A 83 19.66 5.44 -4.48
N MET A 84 18.66 4.59 -4.60
CA MET A 84 18.82 3.16 -4.84
C MET A 84 19.46 2.88 -6.20
N ALA A 85 19.12 3.67 -7.23
CA ALA A 85 19.77 3.57 -8.54
C ALA A 85 21.25 3.93 -8.44
N ARG A 86 21.60 5.03 -7.79
CA ARG A 86 22.97 5.49 -7.55
C ARG A 86 23.79 4.48 -6.73
N LEU A 87 23.17 3.83 -5.76
CA LEU A 87 23.80 2.81 -4.91
C LEU A 87 23.75 1.38 -5.50
N HIS A 88 23.29 1.24 -6.75
CA HIS A 88 23.22 -0.02 -7.48
C HIS A 88 22.40 -1.12 -6.78
N PHE A 89 21.26 -0.76 -6.21
CA PHE A 89 20.34 -1.76 -5.64
C PHE A 89 19.75 -2.66 -6.73
N GLU A 90 19.55 -3.93 -6.40
CA GLU A 90 18.86 -4.88 -7.27
C GLU A 90 17.45 -4.39 -7.63
N LYS A 91 17.06 -4.57 -8.89
CA LYS A 91 15.76 -4.09 -9.40
C LYS A 91 14.58 -4.58 -8.56
N ALA A 92 14.56 -5.87 -8.20
CA ALA A 92 13.47 -6.45 -7.41
C ALA A 92 13.31 -5.77 -6.03
N LEU A 93 14.43 -5.42 -5.37
CA LEU A 93 14.41 -4.71 -4.10
C LEU A 93 13.90 -3.27 -4.27
N ARG A 94 14.34 -2.58 -5.33
CA ARG A 94 13.87 -1.22 -5.67
C ARG A 94 12.37 -1.20 -5.91
N ASP A 95 11.87 -2.10 -6.76
CA ASP A 95 10.45 -2.20 -7.10
C ASP A 95 9.60 -2.45 -5.85
N ARG A 96 10.07 -3.29 -4.93
CA ARG A 96 9.37 -3.59 -3.68
C ARG A 96 9.35 -2.42 -2.70
N ILE A 97 10.47 -1.74 -2.50
CA ILE A 97 10.55 -0.55 -1.63
C ILE A 97 9.67 0.58 -2.19
N ARG A 98 9.75 0.81 -3.50
CA ARG A 98 8.95 1.81 -4.19
C ARG A 98 7.45 1.54 -4.01
N ALA A 99 7.00 0.31 -4.24
CA ALA A 99 5.60 -0.08 -4.07
C ALA A 99 5.07 0.20 -2.65
N GLN A 100 5.91 0.04 -1.62
CA GLN A 100 5.55 0.37 -0.24
C GLN A 100 5.50 1.88 -0.01
N LEU A 101 6.48 2.65 -0.50
CA LEU A 101 6.53 4.10 -0.33
C LEU A 101 5.36 4.80 -1.02
N GLU A 102 4.98 4.38 -2.22
CA GLU A 102 3.86 4.95 -2.98
C GLU A 102 2.51 4.81 -2.25
N CYS A 103 2.34 3.79 -1.42
CA CYS A 103 1.12 3.56 -0.65
C CYS A 103 1.29 3.79 0.85
N PHE A 104 2.41 4.38 1.28
CA PHE A 104 2.74 4.48 2.69
C PHE A 104 1.69 5.25 3.51
N ASP A 105 1.11 6.31 2.96
CA ASP A 105 0.07 7.10 3.64
C ASP A 105 -1.35 6.55 3.48
N ASP A 106 -1.54 5.53 2.64
CA ASP A 106 -2.87 4.96 2.47
C ASP A 106 -3.40 4.44 3.80
N MET A 107 -4.62 4.86 4.14
CA MET A 107 -5.32 4.42 5.34
C MET A 107 -6.46 3.49 4.95
N PHE A 108 -6.57 2.40 5.65
CA PHE A 108 -7.68 1.45 5.53
C PHE A 108 -8.11 0.98 6.91
N PRO A 109 -9.42 0.78 7.13
CA PRO A 109 -9.91 0.30 8.42
C PRO A 109 -9.48 -1.15 8.67
N PRO A 110 -9.34 -1.57 9.95
CA PRO A 110 -9.06 -2.96 10.31
C PRO A 110 -10.33 -3.81 10.17
N GLU A 111 -10.84 -3.85 8.95
CA GLU A 111 -12.03 -4.61 8.55
C GLU A 111 -11.62 -5.66 7.51
N ARG A 112 -12.21 -6.85 7.61
CA ARG A 112 -11.85 -8.00 6.77
C ARG A 112 -11.91 -7.65 5.27
N ALA A 113 -13.00 -7.06 4.81
CA ALA A 113 -13.14 -6.67 3.41
C ALA A 113 -12.14 -5.57 2.97
N ALA A 114 -11.72 -4.70 3.87
CA ALA A 114 -10.72 -3.68 3.57
C ALA A 114 -9.33 -4.30 3.41
N ILE A 115 -8.91 -5.13 4.38
CA ILE A 115 -7.61 -5.84 4.32
C ILE A 115 -7.56 -6.77 3.11
N HIS A 116 -8.63 -7.52 2.84
CA HIS A 116 -8.68 -8.42 1.67
C HIS A 116 -8.53 -7.64 0.35
N ARG A 117 -9.18 -6.48 0.21
CA ARG A 117 -9.00 -5.61 -0.96
C ARG A 117 -7.57 -5.08 -1.10
N GLU A 118 -6.92 -4.72 0.01
CA GLU A 118 -5.51 -4.31 -0.04
C GLU A 118 -4.62 -5.47 -0.51
N MET A 119 -4.87 -6.70 -0.05
CA MET A 119 -4.16 -7.90 -0.52
C MET A 119 -4.42 -8.16 -2.01
N ALA A 120 -5.64 -7.97 -2.51
CA ALA A 120 -5.96 -8.13 -3.93
C ALA A 120 -5.36 -7.02 -4.80
N LYS A 121 -5.27 -5.79 -4.29
CA LYS A 121 -4.73 -4.61 -4.99
C LYS A 121 -3.21 -4.64 -5.10
N ARG A 122 -2.50 -5.00 -4.03
CA ARG A 122 -1.04 -4.85 -3.90
C ARG A 122 -0.29 -6.19 -3.83
N GLY A 123 -1.01 -7.28 -3.66
CA GLY A 123 -0.42 -8.59 -3.34
C GLY A 123 -0.21 -8.78 -1.84
N ARG A 124 -0.12 -10.05 -1.44
CA ARG A 124 0.03 -10.45 -0.03
C ARG A 124 1.28 -9.88 0.61
N GLU A 125 2.42 -9.98 -0.08
CA GLU A 125 3.72 -9.57 0.49
C GLU A 125 3.80 -8.06 0.75
N VAL A 126 3.37 -7.23 -0.21
CA VAL A 126 3.39 -5.77 -0.03
C VAL A 126 2.43 -5.35 1.08
N THR A 127 1.26 -5.99 1.18
CA THR A 127 0.31 -5.72 2.27
C THR A 127 0.87 -6.11 3.63
N ALA A 128 1.53 -7.29 3.75
CA ALA A 128 2.20 -7.70 4.99
C ALA A 128 3.26 -6.70 5.43
N ASP A 129 4.13 -6.30 4.50
CA ASP A 129 5.19 -5.34 4.78
C ASP A 129 4.63 -3.96 5.15
N LEU A 130 3.54 -3.52 4.51
CA LEU A 130 2.85 -2.27 4.83
C LEU A 130 2.29 -2.28 6.27
N LEU A 131 1.68 -3.38 6.70
CA LEU A 131 1.21 -3.53 8.08
C LEU A 131 2.34 -3.42 9.10
N LEU A 132 3.50 -4.04 8.83
CA LEU A 132 4.68 -3.98 9.69
C LEU A 132 5.28 -2.56 9.74
N THR A 133 5.39 -1.88 8.59
CA THR A 133 5.94 -0.51 8.52
C THR A 133 5.00 0.50 9.17
N LYS A 134 3.68 0.38 9.01
CA LYS A 134 2.69 1.21 9.71
C LYS A 134 2.77 1.07 11.24
N ARG A 135 2.96 -0.15 11.73
CA ARG A 135 3.16 -0.38 13.19
C ARG A 135 4.42 0.29 13.69
N ALA A 136 5.51 0.19 12.94
CA ALA A 136 6.80 0.79 13.31
C ALA A 136 6.76 2.31 13.26
N ASP A 137 6.15 2.89 12.24
CA ASP A 137 5.92 4.33 12.11
C ASP A 137 5.14 4.88 13.32
N ASN A 138 4.02 4.20 13.67
CA ASN A 138 3.24 4.62 14.84
C ASN A 138 4.01 4.45 16.16
N ALA A 139 4.83 3.41 16.30
CA ALA A 139 5.66 3.23 17.50
C ALA A 139 6.74 4.33 17.67
N ALA A 140 7.10 5.02 16.57
CA ALA A 140 8.05 6.11 16.56
C ALA A 140 7.42 7.51 16.77
N LYS A 141 6.09 7.61 16.90
CA LYS A 141 5.33 8.85 17.13
C LYS A 141 5.23 9.20 18.62
N ALA A 142 4.54 10.30 18.92
CA ALA A 142 4.29 10.73 20.29
C ALA A 142 3.48 9.67 21.08
N PRO A 143 3.69 9.56 22.42
CA PRO A 143 2.96 8.57 23.25
C PRO A 143 1.45 8.75 23.24
N ASP A 144 0.96 9.97 23.09
CA ASP A 144 -0.47 10.28 23.06
C ASP A 144 -1.09 9.77 21.76
N GLY A 145 -2.01 8.82 21.90
CA GLY A 145 -2.65 8.13 20.77
C GLY A 145 -1.94 6.87 20.27
N LEU A 146 -0.69 6.62 20.72
CA LEU A 146 0.08 5.45 20.34
C LEU A 146 -0.66 4.12 20.60
N ALA A 147 -1.26 3.97 21.78
CA ALA A 147 -1.96 2.74 22.15
C ALA A 147 -3.14 2.42 21.21
N ARG A 148 -3.91 3.45 20.82
CA ARG A 148 -5.04 3.29 19.88
C ARG A 148 -4.56 2.93 18.47
N ALA A 149 -3.52 3.60 17.98
CA ALA A 149 -2.95 3.33 16.67
C ALA A 149 -2.31 1.94 16.61
N GLN A 150 -1.60 1.52 17.67
CA GLN A 150 -1.04 0.19 17.77
C GLN A 150 -2.13 -0.90 17.79
N ALA A 151 -3.21 -0.69 18.53
CA ALA A 151 -4.34 -1.62 18.59
C ALA A 151 -4.98 -1.80 17.19
N LEU A 152 -5.17 -0.70 16.45
CA LEU A 152 -5.71 -0.72 15.09
C LEU A 152 -4.84 -1.59 14.15
N TRP A 153 -3.53 -1.35 14.13
CA TRP A 153 -2.64 -2.11 13.25
C TRP A 153 -2.40 -3.54 13.72
N HIS A 154 -2.55 -3.82 15.01
CA HIS A 154 -2.53 -5.18 15.55
C HIS A 154 -3.76 -5.97 15.09
N GLU A 155 -4.95 -5.36 15.14
CA GLU A 155 -6.18 -5.99 14.63
C GLU A 155 -6.11 -6.20 13.10
N ALA A 156 -5.60 -5.22 12.36
CA ALA A 156 -5.39 -5.37 10.92
C ALA A 156 -4.45 -6.54 10.59
N GLN A 157 -3.37 -6.72 11.37
CA GLN A 157 -2.45 -7.85 11.21
C GLN A 157 -3.13 -9.19 11.48
N LYS A 158 -3.93 -9.27 12.53
CA LYS A 158 -4.68 -10.48 12.88
C LYS A 158 -5.64 -10.89 11.74
N ILE A 159 -6.40 -9.92 11.20
CA ILE A 159 -7.29 -10.15 10.06
C ILE A 159 -6.49 -10.63 8.83
N TYR A 160 -5.33 -10.01 8.56
CA TYR A 160 -4.44 -10.45 7.49
C TYR A 160 -4.01 -11.91 7.67
N ASP A 161 -3.58 -12.29 8.87
CA ASP A 161 -3.13 -13.64 9.18
C ASP A 161 -4.27 -14.67 9.03
N GLU A 162 -5.49 -14.32 9.43
CA GLU A 162 -6.69 -15.12 9.21
C GLU A 162 -6.98 -15.32 7.72
N LEU A 163 -6.94 -14.26 6.91
CA LEU A 163 -7.11 -14.33 5.46
C LEU A 163 -6.06 -15.20 4.78
N ILE A 164 -4.81 -15.15 5.23
CA ILE A 164 -3.74 -16.02 4.75
C ILE A 164 -4.02 -17.49 5.11
N ALA A 165 -4.40 -17.75 6.36
CA ALA A 165 -4.68 -19.11 6.84
C ALA A 165 -5.87 -19.76 6.10
N GLU A 166 -6.86 -18.98 5.72
CA GLU A 166 -8.02 -19.42 4.95
C GLU A 166 -7.74 -19.57 3.44
N GLY A 167 -6.58 -19.11 2.95
CA GLY A 167 -6.26 -19.09 1.53
C GLY A 167 -7.14 -18.14 0.71
N ALA A 168 -7.41 -16.95 1.27
CA ALA A 168 -8.23 -15.92 0.63
C ALA A 168 -7.73 -15.59 -0.79
N CYS A 169 -8.65 -15.45 -1.74
CA CYS A 169 -8.36 -15.17 -3.15
C CYS A 169 -7.89 -13.72 -3.34
N CYS A 170 -6.62 -13.54 -3.66
CA CYS A 170 -5.99 -12.22 -3.79
C CYS A 170 -5.48 -11.90 -5.20
N SER A 171 -5.76 -12.76 -6.18
CA SER A 171 -5.37 -12.52 -7.57
C SER A 171 -6.39 -13.11 -8.55
N ILE A 172 -6.41 -12.59 -9.79
CA ILE A 172 -7.27 -13.11 -10.84
C ILE A 172 -6.96 -14.57 -11.18
N HIS A 173 -5.73 -15.04 -10.94
CA HIS A 173 -5.32 -16.43 -11.17
C HIS A 173 -5.86 -17.40 -10.12
N GLU A 174 -6.30 -16.90 -8.97
CA GLU A 174 -6.89 -17.68 -7.88
C GLU A 174 -8.42 -17.71 -7.94
N LEU A 175 -9.04 -16.95 -8.86
CA LEU A 175 -10.47 -17.02 -9.11
C LEU A 175 -10.85 -18.41 -9.64
N LYS A 176 -11.96 -18.93 -9.16
CA LYS A 176 -12.52 -20.22 -9.62
C LYS A 176 -13.36 -20.07 -10.92
N ILE A 177 -12.94 -19.16 -11.79
CA ILE A 177 -13.43 -18.93 -13.14
C ILE A 177 -12.24 -18.49 -14.00
N SER A 178 -12.16 -19.01 -15.23
CA SER A 178 -11.08 -18.71 -16.15
C SER A 178 -11.49 -17.69 -17.23
N GLY A 179 -10.50 -17.20 -17.98
CA GLY A 179 -10.76 -16.40 -19.17
C GLY A 179 -11.49 -17.18 -20.27
N GLU A 180 -11.29 -18.53 -20.35
CA GLU A 180 -11.98 -19.41 -21.29
C GLU A 180 -13.46 -19.54 -20.95
N ASP A 181 -13.81 -19.65 -19.66
CA ASP A 181 -15.21 -19.65 -19.21
C ASP A 181 -15.92 -18.35 -19.60
N LEU A 182 -15.24 -17.21 -19.43
CA LEU A 182 -15.76 -15.91 -19.84
C LEU A 182 -15.88 -15.79 -21.37
N ALA A 183 -14.92 -16.34 -22.11
CA ALA A 183 -14.98 -16.38 -23.58
C ALA A 183 -16.17 -17.20 -24.07
N ALA A 184 -16.50 -18.31 -23.40
CA ALA A 184 -17.69 -19.11 -23.68
C ALA A 184 -18.99 -18.35 -23.41
N LEU A 185 -19.02 -17.41 -22.49
CA LEU A 185 -20.14 -16.50 -22.21
C LEU A 185 -20.25 -15.34 -23.23
N GLY A 186 -19.28 -15.21 -24.14
CA GLY A 186 -19.28 -14.18 -25.19
C GLY A 186 -18.30 -13.04 -25.01
N TYR A 187 -17.62 -12.91 -23.85
CA TYR A 187 -16.60 -11.87 -23.62
C TYR A 187 -15.39 -12.04 -24.55
N ARG A 188 -14.76 -10.92 -24.96
CA ARG A 188 -13.63 -10.94 -25.90
C ARG A 188 -12.51 -9.97 -25.45
N GLY A 189 -11.28 -10.35 -25.75
CA GLY A 189 -10.10 -9.48 -25.56
C GLY A 189 -10.02 -8.82 -24.19
N ARG A 190 -9.97 -7.50 -24.16
CA ARG A 190 -9.85 -6.71 -22.91
C ARG A 190 -11.05 -6.85 -21.98
N GLU A 191 -12.24 -7.18 -22.49
CA GLU A 191 -13.44 -7.39 -21.65
C GLU A 191 -13.22 -8.48 -20.62
N ILE A 192 -12.51 -9.57 -20.99
CA ILE A 192 -12.20 -10.70 -20.10
C ILE A 192 -11.42 -10.20 -18.88
N GLY A 193 -10.35 -9.43 -19.12
CA GLY A 193 -9.54 -8.85 -18.02
C GLY A 193 -10.35 -7.93 -17.10
N ALA A 194 -11.18 -7.07 -17.68
CA ALA A 194 -12.03 -6.15 -16.91
C ALA A 194 -13.06 -6.92 -16.04
N VAL A 195 -13.63 -7.98 -16.55
CA VAL A 195 -14.59 -8.82 -15.80
C VAL A 195 -13.88 -9.60 -14.71
N LEU A 196 -12.72 -10.20 -14.98
CA LEU A 196 -11.93 -10.89 -13.95
C LEU A 196 -11.53 -9.93 -12.82
N ALA A 197 -11.07 -8.72 -13.15
CA ALA A 197 -10.74 -7.71 -12.15
C ALA A 197 -11.96 -7.31 -11.31
N ARG A 198 -13.14 -7.16 -11.95
CA ARG A 198 -14.39 -6.86 -11.25
C ARG A 198 -14.82 -7.99 -10.33
N LEU A 199 -14.72 -9.23 -10.78
CA LEU A 199 -15.05 -10.39 -9.95
C LEU A 199 -14.11 -10.51 -8.75
N LEU A 200 -12.81 -10.26 -8.94
CA LEU A 200 -11.83 -10.24 -7.86
C LEU A 200 -12.16 -9.15 -6.83
N ASP A 201 -12.51 -7.93 -7.27
CA ASP A 201 -12.91 -6.84 -6.36
C ASP A 201 -14.16 -7.24 -5.53
N GLU A 202 -15.16 -7.86 -6.15
CA GLU A 202 -16.35 -8.31 -5.44
C GLU A 202 -16.07 -9.47 -4.46
N VAL A 203 -15.13 -10.36 -4.79
CA VAL A 203 -14.66 -11.43 -3.89
C VAL A 203 -13.90 -10.82 -2.72
N ALA A 204 -12.96 -9.93 -2.99
CA ALA A 204 -12.18 -9.24 -1.96
C ALA A 204 -13.05 -8.33 -1.07
N ALA A 205 -14.12 -7.77 -1.63
CA ALA A 205 -15.13 -7.03 -0.87
C ALA A 205 -16.08 -7.92 -0.05
N GLU A 206 -15.89 -9.25 -0.08
CA GLU A 206 -16.75 -10.26 0.57
C GLU A 206 -18.23 -10.25 0.13
N LYS A 207 -18.49 -9.69 -1.05
CA LYS A 207 -19.83 -9.61 -1.68
C LYS A 207 -20.14 -10.80 -2.57
N LEU A 208 -19.12 -11.57 -2.95
CA LEU A 208 -19.21 -12.69 -3.86
C LEU A 208 -18.28 -13.82 -3.39
N PRO A 209 -18.79 -15.05 -3.18
CA PRO A 209 -17.90 -16.16 -2.83
C PRO A 209 -17.08 -16.59 -4.04
N ASN A 210 -15.80 -16.94 -3.83
CA ASN A 210 -14.94 -17.52 -4.87
C ASN A 210 -15.31 -18.98 -5.16
N LYS A 211 -16.51 -19.20 -5.75
CA LYS A 211 -17.04 -20.49 -6.17
C LYS A 211 -17.44 -20.44 -7.64
N PRO A 212 -17.17 -21.49 -8.43
CA PRO A 212 -17.44 -21.50 -9.88
C PRO A 212 -18.85 -21.04 -10.23
N GLU A 213 -19.87 -21.58 -9.56
CA GLU A 213 -21.28 -21.31 -9.86
C GLU A 213 -21.64 -19.84 -9.57
N ALA A 214 -21.14 -19.30 -8.47
CA ALA A 214 -21.39 -17.92 -8.07
C ALA A 214 -20.71 -16.93 -9.01
N LEU A 215 -19.46 -17.19 -9.37
CA LEU A 215 -18.68 -16.36 -10.29
C LEU A 215 -19.29 -16.38 -11.69
N GLN A 216 -19.67 -17.57 -12.19
CA GLN A 216 -20.33 -17.73 -13.50
C GLN A 216 -21.68 -17.00 -13.54
N ALA A 217 -22.51 -17.17 -12.51
CA ALA A 217 -23.80 -16.47 -12.41
C ALA A 217 -23.61 -14.95 -12.39
N ARG A 218 -22.56 -14.46 -11.71
CA ARG A 218 -22.23 -13.03 -11.66
C ARG A 218 -21.73 -12.55 -13.02
N ALA A 219 -20.87 -13.29 -13.69
CA ALA A 219 -20.38 -12.96 -15.04
C ALA A 219 -21.54 -12.86 -16.05
N VAL A 220 -22.51 -13.80 -16.03
CA VAL A 220 -23.71 -13.72 -16.87
C VAL A 220 -24.51 -12.45 -16.61
N ARG A 221 -24.67 -12.02 -15.35
CA ARG A 221 -25.35 -10.75 -15.03
C ARG A 221 -24.59 -9.53 -15.55
N LEU A 222 -23.25 -9.50 -15.43
CA LEU A 222 -22.41 -8.45 -15.98
C LEU A 222 -22.50 -8.39 -17.52
N TRP A 223 -22.56 -9.54 -18.19
CA TRP A 223 -22.78 -9.61 -19.64
C TRP A 223 -24.11 -8.98 -20.05
N ARG A 224 -25.20 -9.35 -19.39
CA ARG A 224 -26.54 -8.84 -19.65
C ARG A 224 -26.69 -7.33 -19.42
N SER A 225 -25.98 -6.79 -18.42
CA SER A 225 -25.98 -5.35 -18.13
C SER A 225 -25.09 -4.53 -19.07
N GLY A 226 -24.31 -5.17 -19.94
CA GLY A 226 -23.37 -4.47 -20.83
C GLY A 226 -22.17 -3.86 -20.12
N TYR A 227 -21.88 -4.23 -18.87
CA TYR A 227 -20.83 -3.65 -18.03
C TYR A 227 -19.49 -3.49 -18.75
N ALA A 228 -18.97 -4.55 -19.36
CA ALA A 228 -17.66 -4.50 -20.02
C ALA A 228 -17.62 -3.59 -21.26
N ARG A 229 -18.75 -3.43 -21.95
CA ARG A 229 -18.86 -2.56 -23.14
C ARG A 229 -18.91 -1.08 -22.78
N HIS A 230 -19.43 -0.72 -21.61
CA HIS A 230 -19.49 0.67 -21.15
C HIS A 230 -18.15 1.11 -20.54
N THR A 231 -17.51 0.29 -19.75
CA THR A 231 -16.23 0.59 -19.09
C THR A 231 -15.10 0.84 -20.11
N MET A 232 -15.18 0.22 -21.31
CA MET A 232 -14.17 0.43 -22.36
C MET A 232 -14.35 1.75 -23.12
N LYS A 233 -15.57 2.27 -23.23
CA LYS A 233 -15.82 3.55 -23.89
C LYS A 233 -15.37 4.74 -23.05
N GLU A 234 -15.43 4.62 -21.72
CA GLU A 234 -14.96 5.67 -20.79
C GLU A 234 -13.43 5.78 -20.77
N ASN A 235 -12.70 4.67 -20.93
CA ASN A 235 -11.22 4.66 -20.97
C ASN A 235 -10.61 5.07 -22.35
N GLU A 236 -11.40 5.17 -23.42
CA GLU A 236 -10.95 5.67 -24.72
C GLU A 236 -11.11 7.19 -24.87
N THR A 237 -11.73 7.85 -23.89
CA THR A 237 -12.01 9.31 -23.87
C THR A 237 -11.11 10.10 -22.91
N HIS A 238 -10.10 9.46 -22.32
CA HIS A 238 -9.05 10.07 -21.50
C HIS A 238 -7.66 9.62 -21.99
#